data_1e6736037d381c80cd3729f0a581703c
#
_entry.id   1e6736037d381c80cd3729f0a581703c
#
_cell.length_a   1.000
_cell.length_b   1.000
_cell.length_c   1.000
_cell.angle_alpha   90.00
_cell.angle_beta   90.00
_cell.angle_gamma   90.00
#
_symmetry.space_group_name_H-M   'P 1'
#
loop_
_entity.id
_entity.type
_entity.pdbx_description
1 polymer ?
#
loop_
_entity_poly.entity_id
_entity_poly.type
_entity_poly.pdbx_seq_one_letter_code
_entity_poly.pdbx_strand_id
1 'polypeptide(L)'
;MNRIAYSGFMLALALVGCGGGDEGAGAIDQALLSQYRAALPKENQVMATSPNPSMASKLGEPAIYPVGSKDIVLGINGAVGGIVAIMQAVVEQEPTVYNSETREFLWGPYPNKDGFGTIAAYIREAAEGSDFKYEYALLRGADNDVAKMSPVIWGGATPDPNNKDYGAGVTLWDFEANRAFEQASNPDVASVKLDKGRFVAVYAKGAGDQGGEGTFVVAAFRGFVPKDKPEATAADLDYFYGRVAGDNNSFDFIDYQGVFDIHNDPAKAAAETVGVKMAFFNEGTGRAEASASGGDLAANQSASAVECWNAALDETFLSYTVTTDGTAETPVTEGMAADCGVFNKTLADLGVPSLSDVDPALKAALDDVATNGAPKE
;
A
#
# COMPACT_ATOMS: atom_id res chain seq x y z
N MET A 1 -3.26 2.22 -22.16
CA MET A 1 -3.80 2.46 -20.79
C MET A 1 -5.16 3.10 -20.93
N ASN A 2 -6.23 2.37 -20.62
CA ASN A 2 -7.57 2.95 -20.58
C ASN A 2 -7.64 3.88 -19.36
N ARG A 3 -8.07 5.11 -19.59
CA ARG A 3 -8.24 6.12 -18.55
C ARG A 3 -9.35 5.66 -17.60
N ILE A 4 -9.02 5.33 -16.36
CA ILE A 4 -10.00 5.16 -15.28
C ILE A 4 -10.46 6.57 -14.90
N ALA A 5 -11.67 6.93 -15.27
CA ALA A 5 -12.26 8.22 -14.95
C ALA A 5 -12.98 8.10 -13.60
N TYR A 6 -12.50 8.81 -12.60
CA TYR A 6 -13.18 8.93 -11.31
C TYR A 6 -14.29 9.98 -11.42
N SER A 7 -15.53 9.51 -11.42
CA SER A 7 -16.70 10.37 -11.23
C SER A 7 -17.04 10.40 -9.75
N GLY A 8 -17.08 11.60 -9.16
CA GLY A 8 -17.36 11.79 -7.74
C GLY A 8 -18.72 11.18 -7.34
N PHE A 9 -18.71 10.35 -6.34
CA PHE A 9 -19.88 9.62 -5.84
C PHE A 9 -20.55 10.38 -4.69
N MET A 10 -21.85 10.65 -4.87
CA MET A 10 -22.79 10.81 -3.76
C MET A 10 -23.60 9.50 -3.68
N LEU A 11 -23.39 8.70 -2.65
CA LEU A 11 -24.19 7.52 -2.37
C LEU A 11 -25.16 7.84 -1.23
N ALA A 12 -26.44 7.66 -1.49
CA ALA A 12 -27.49 7.80 -0.49
C ALA A 12 -27.77 6.44 0.16
N LEU A 13 -27.56 6.30 1.47
CA LEU A 13 -27.98 5.13 2.24
C LEU A 13 -29.49 5.14 2.39
N ALA A 14 -30.12 4.14 1.83
CA ALA A 14 -31.46 3.77 2.25
C ALA A 14 -31.36 2.79 3.43
N LEU A 15 -31.48 3.31 4.66
CA LEU A 15 -31.68 2.49 5.85
C LEU A 15 -33.04 1.78 5.71
N VAL A 16 -33.06 0.56 5.17
CA VAL A 16 -34.20 -0.32 5.25
C VAL A 16 -34.13 -1.04 6.59
N GLY A 17 -35.03 -0.67 7.51
CA GLY A 17 -35.16 -1.29 8.81
C GLY A 17 -35.35 -2.80 8.70
N CYS A 18 -34.67 -3.56 9.52
CA CYS A 18 -34.86 -4.99 9.73
C CYS A 18 -36.32 -5.29 10.09
N GLY A 19 -37.13 -5.62 9.09
CA GLY A 19 -38.39 -6.33 9.25
C GLY A 19 -38.11 -7.83 9.16
N GLY A 20 -38.21 -8.56 10.27
CA GLY A 20 -38.02 -10.00 10.32
C GLY A 20 -38.97 -10.72 9.38
N GLY A 21 -38.43 -11.38 8.40
CA GLY A 21 -39.02 -12.43 7.62
C GLY A 21 -38.16 -13.66 7.78
N ASP A 22 -38.68 -14.62 8.52
CA ASP A 22 -38.13 -15.98 8.67
C ASP A 22 -38.32 -16.71 7.32
N GLU A 23 -37.50 -16.39 6.32
CA GLU A 23 -37.39 -17.24 5.14
C GLU A 23 -36.23 -18.20 5.39
N GLY A 24 -36.58 -19.48 5.47
CA GLY A 24 -35.71 -20.58 5.82
C GLY A 24 -34.36 -20.49 5.07
N ALA A 25 -33.29 -20.71 5.79
CA ALA A 25 -31.91 -20.73 5.33
C ALA A 25 -31.78 -21.71 4.14
N GLY A 26 -32.09 -21.25 2.94
CA GLY A 26 -31.71 -21.89 1.70
C GLY A 26 -30.21 -22.06 1.70
N ALA A 27 -29.74 -23.25 1.30
CA ALA A 27 -28.30 -23.51 1.24
C ALA A 27 -27.62 -22.37 0.44
N ILE A 28 -26.66 -21.69 1.06
CA ILE A 28 -25.90 -20.61 0.44
C ILE A 28 -25.27 -21.14 -0.86
N ASP A 29 -25.49 -20.45 -1.96
CA ASP A 29 -24.85 -20.79 -3.24
C ASP A 29 -23.34 -20.62 -3.13
N GLN A 30 -22.63 -21.74 -3.07
CA GLN A 30 -21.18 -21.77 -2.91
C GLN A 30 -20.43 -21.19 -4.12
N ALA A 31 -21.02 -21.24 -5.31
CA ALA A 31 -20.42 -20.62 -6.50
C ALA A 31 -20.51 -19.10 -6.41
N LEU A 32 -21.66 -18.58 -5.99
CA LEU A 32 -21.84 -17.14 -5.73
C LEU A 32 -20.91 -16.66 -4.60
N LEU A 33 -20.86 -17.36 -3.48
CA LEU A 33 -19.97 -17.04 -2.35
C LEU A 33 -18.50 -16.99 -2.78
N SER A 34 -18.08 -17.94 -3.62
CA SER A 34 -16.72 -17.97 -4.15
C SER A 34 -16.39 -16.75 -5.02
N GLN A 35 -17.36 -16.24 -5.79
CA GLN A 35 -17.18 -15.02 -6.59
C GLN A 35 -16.97 -13.79 -5.70
N TYR A 36 -17.73 -13.66 -4.62
CA TYR A 36 -17.58 -12.56 -3.67
C TYR A 36 -16.24 -12.62 -2.91
N ARG A 37 -15.86 -13.81 -2.46
CA ARG A 37 -14.55 -14.01 -1.83
C ARG A 37 -13.37 -13.66 -2.75
N ALA A 38 -13.54 -13.83 -4.06
CA ALA A 38 -12.53 -13.44 -5.05
C ALA A 38 -12.32 -11.92 -5.16
N ALA A 39 -13.24 -11.10 -4.60
CA ALA A 39 -13.10 -9.65 -4.54
C ALA A 39 -12.02 -9.19 -3.55
N LEU A 40 -11.69 -10.00 -2.54
CA LEU A 40 -10.67 -9.63 -1.58
C LEU A 40 -9.29 -9.61 -2.22
N PRO A 41 -8.44 -8.61 -1.88
CA PRO A 41 -7.07 -8.57 -2.37
C PRO A 41 -6.29 -9.81 -1.93
N LYS A 42 -5.34 -10.23 -2.76
CA LYS A 42 -4.41 -11.32 -2.48
C LYS A 42 -3.01 -10.77 -2.28
N GLU A 43 -2.21 -11.44 -1.48
CA GLU A 43 -0.82 -11.04 -1.22
C GLU A 43 -0.05 -10.81 -2.52
N ASN A 44 -0.17 -11.71 -3.50
CA ASN A 44 0.51 -11.62 -4.79
C ASN A 44 0.01 -10.48 -5.71
N GLN A 45 -1.07 -9.79 -5.35
CA GLN A 45 -1.60 -8.63 -6.08
C GLN A 45 -1.09 -7.30 -5.49
N VAL A 46 -0.75 -7.29 -4.21
CA VAL A 46 -0.56 -6.06 -3.42
C VAL A 46 0.79 -5.97 -2.72
N MET A 47 1.50 -7.10 -2.53
CA MET A 47 2.83 -7.09 -1.92
C MET A 47 3.92 -6.75 -2.93
N ALA A 48 4.84 -5.91 -2.49
CA ALA A 48 6.04 -5.57 -3.23
C ALA A 48 7.16 -6.58 -2.96
N THR A 49 8.00 -6.80 -3.96
CA THR A 49 9.29 -7.47 -3.77
C THR A 49 10.35 -6.47 -3.36
N SER A 50 11.32 -6.90 -2.57
CA SER A 50 12.55 -6.15 -2.30
C SER A 50 13.74 -6.87 -2.93
N PRO A 51 14.80 -6.14 -3.29
CA PRO A 51 16.03 -6.79 -3.70
C PRO A 51 16.52 -7.75 -2.62
N ASN A 52 16.80 -8.99 -3.00
CA ASN A 52 17.37 -9.98 -2.09
C ASN A 52 18.74 -10.43 -2.62
N PRO A 53 19.77 -10.54 -1.78
CA PRO A 53 21.07 -11.00 -2.23
C PRO A 53 20.96 -12.45 -2.71
N SER A 54 21.47 -12.71 -3.91
CA SER A 54 21.54 -14.07 -4.47
C SER A 54 22.65 -14.90 -3.86
N MET A 55 23.69 -14.24 -3.33
CA MET A 55 24.82 -14.86 -2.60
C MET A 55 25.35 -13.88 -1.56
N ALA A 56 25.82 -14.39 -0.43
CA ALA A 56 26.56 -13.57 0.52
C ALA A 56 27.94 -13.24 -0.08
N SER A 57 28.18 -11.99 -0.45
CA SER A 57 29.51 -11.51 -0.80
C SER A 57 30.24 -10.98 0.43
N LYS A 58 31.56 -11.12 0.41
CA LYS A 58 32.45 -10.53 1.42
C LYS A 58 33.31 -9.41 0.83
N LEU A 59 33.03 -8.99 -0.39
CA LEU A 59 33.80 -8.02 -1.13
C LEU A 59 32.88 -6.83 -1.49
N GLY A 60 33.13 -5.68 -0.87
CA GLY A 60 32.41 -4.45 -1.10
C GLY A 60 31.63 -3.97 0.14
N GLU A 61 31.30 -2.70 0.15
CA GLU A 61 30.36 -2.12 1.13
C GLU A 61 28.93 -2.48 0.71
N PRO A 62 28.03 -2.74 1.66
CA PRO A 62 26.61 -2.96 1.33
C PRO A 62 26.00 -1.72 0.68
N ALA A 63 25.24 -1.90 -0.38
CA ALA A 63 24.51 -0.83 -1.04
C ALA A 63 23.49 -0.18 -0.08
N ILE A 64 23.44 1.15 -0.07
CA ILE A 64 22.68 1.95 0.89
C ILE A 64 21.18 1.84 0.62
N TYR A 65 20.78 2.11 -0.64
CA TYR A 65 19.36 2.24 -0.98
C TYR A 65 18.58 0.94 -0.96
N PRO A 66 19.05 -0.19 -1.52
CA PRO A 66 18.29 -1.45 -1.45
C PRO A 66 18.18 -1.96 -0.01
N VAL A 67 19.21 -1.77 0.82
CA VAL A 67 19.20 -2.17 2.23
C VAL A 67 18.27 -1.26 3.05
N GLY A 68 18.38 0.07 2.90
CA GLY A 68 17.53 1.03 3.62
C GLY A 68 16.06 0.95 3.21
N SER A 69 15.77 0.72 1.93
CA SER A 69 14.40 0.60 1.43
C SER A 69 13.70 -0.69 1.87
N LYS A 70 14.45 -1.70 2.29
CA LYS A 70 13.88 -2.99 2.72
C LYS A 70 12.89 -2.83 3.87
N ASP A 71 13.20 -1.98 4.85
CA ASP A 71 12.33 -1.76 6.01
C ASP A 71 11.01 -1.07 5.59
N ILE A 72 11.08 -0.15 4.63
CA ILE A 72 9.89 0.50 4.05
C ILE A 72 9.01 -0.53 3.34
N VAL A 73 9.60 -1.36 2.47
CA VAL A 73 8.89 -2.44 1.77
C VAL A 73 8.27 -3.43 2.75
N LEU A 74 9.00 -3.84 3.78
CA LEU A 74 8.49 -4.74 4.82
C LEU A 74 7.35 -4.11 5.61
N GLY A 75 7.42 -2.80 5.91
CA GLY A 75 6.35 -2.06 6.58
C GLY A 75 5.08 -2.01 5.74
N ILE A 76 5.19 -1.69 4.46
CA ILE A 76 4.06 -1.67 3.51
C ILE A 76 3.46 -3.07 3.36
N ASN A 77 4.30 -4.07 3.11
CA ASN A 77 3.85 -5.46 2.98
C ASN A 77 3.19 -5.97 4.27
N GLY A 78 3.70 -5.56 5.43
CA GLY A 78 3.09 -5.87 6.73
C GLY A 78 1.69 -5.28 6.89
N ALA A 79 1.49 -4.02 6.49
CA ALA A 79 0.17 -3.38 6.52
C ALA A 79 -0.80 -4.07 5.55
N VAL A 80 -0.39 -4.27 4.31
CA VAL A 80 -1.22 -4.93 3.28
C VAL A 80 -1.51 -6.38 3.64
N GLY A 81 -0.49 -7.15 4.03
CA GLY A 81 -0.65 -8.54 4.45
C GLY A 81 -1.55 -8.67 5.67
N GLY A 82 -1.49 -7.71 6.60
CA GLY A 82 -2.40 -7.64 7.74
C GLY A 82 -3.86 -7.47 7.32
N ILE A 83 -4.15 -6.57 6.38
CA ILE A 83 -5.50 -6.41 5.79
C ILE A 83 -5.98 -7.73 5.18
N VAL A 84 -5.16 -8.31 4.30
CA VAL A 84 -5.48 -9.57 3.60
C VAL A 84 -5.75 -10.68 4.61
N ALA A 85 -4.87 -10.88 5.58
CA ALA A 85 -4.99 -11.94 6.58
C ALA A 85 -6.24 -11.80 7.46
N ILE A 86 -6.53 -10.57 7.95
CA ILE A 86 -7.71 -10.32 8.79
C ILE A 86 -9.00 -10.55 7.99
N MET A 87 -9.09 -10.00 6.78
CA MET A 87 -10.27 -10.18 5.93
C MET A 87 -10.48 -11.65 5.57
N GLN A 88 -9.43 -12.36 5.17
CA GLN A 88 -9.52 -13.79 4.85
C GLN A 88 -9.97 -14.61 6.05
N ALA A 89 -9.40 -14.39 7.24
CA ALA A 89 -9.77 -15.12 8.45
C ALA A 89 -11.27 -15.00 8.81
N VAL A 90 -11.88 -13.85 8.52
CA VAL A 90 -13.30 -13.64 8.75
C VAL A 90 -14.13 -14.30 7.65
N VAL A 91 -13.80 -14.07 6.38
CA VAL A 91 -14.66 -14.54 5.27
C VAL A 91 -14.46 -16.01 4.89
N GLU A 92 -13.43 -16.68 5.41
CA GLU A 92 -13.27 -18.13 5.32
C GLU A 92 -14.34 -18.88 6.12
N GLN A 93 -14.89 -18.25 7.17
CA GLN A 93 -16.04 -18.78 7.90
C GLN A 93 -17.27 -18.83 6.97
N GLU A 94 -18.29 -19.59 7.36
CA GLU A 94 -19.59 -19.49 6.69
C GLU A 94 -20.20 -18.11 6.94
N PRO A 95 -20.75 -17.42 5.92
CA PRO A 95 -21.44 -16.17 6.12
C PRO A 95 -22.68 -16.35 7.00
N THR A 96 -22.96 -15.37 7.82
CA THR A 96 -24.14 -15.37 8.71
C THR A 96 -25.43 -15.23 7.90
N VAL A 97 -25.40 -14.41 6.86
CA VAL A 97 -26.55 -14.14 6.00
C VAL A 97 -26.11 -13.74 4.58
N TYR A 98 -26.93 -14.06 3.59
CA TYR A 98 -26.89 -13.45 2.26
C TYR A 98 -28.18 -12.65 2.04
N ASN A 99 -28.04 -11.38 1.77
CA ASN A 99 -29.15 -10.52 1.38
C ASN A 99 -29.18 -10.39 -0.15
N SER A 100 -30.24 -10.96 -0.77
CA SER A 100 -30.39 -10.95 -2.24
C SER A 100 -30.82 -9.59 -2.79
N GLU A 101 -31.43 -8.71 -1.98
CA GLU A 101 -31.84 -7.38 -2.40
C GLU A 101 -30.65 -6.43 -2.53
N THR A 102 -29.78 -6.46 -1.51
CA THR A 102 -28.52 -5.66 -1.49
C THR A 102 -27.36 -6.39 -2.13
N ARG A 103 -27.53 -7.66 -2.51
CA ARG A 103 -26.48 -8.53 -3.04
C ARG A 103 -25.25 -8.54 -2.16
N GLU A 104 -25.46 -8.80 -0.88
CA GLU A 104 -24.46 -8.71 0.16
C GLU A 104 -24.36 -10.02 0.94
N PHE A 105 -23.13 -10.48 1.15
CA PHE A 105 -22.78 -11.44 2.18
C PHE A 105 -22.30 -10.72 3.43
N LEU A 106 -22.81 -11.11 4.59
CA LEU A 106 -22.41 -10.61 5.90
C LEU A 106 -21.84 -11.76 6.75
N TRP A 107 -20.71 -11.54 7.36
CA TRP A 107 -20.07 -12.40 8.35
C TRP A 107 -20.10 -11.74 9.71
N GLY A 108 -20.49 -12.47 10.73
CA GLY A 108 -20.64 -11.97 12.08
C GLY A 108 -22.01 -11.38 12.37
N PRO A 109 -22.15 -10.56 13.43
CA PRO A 109 -21.07 -10.11 14.33
C PRO A 109 -20.49 -11.24 15.19
N TYR A 110 -19.17 -11.23 15.32
CA TYR A 110 -18.42 -12.17 16.15
C TYR A 110 -17.71 -11.42 17.29
N PRO A 111 -17.55 -12.03 18.48
CA PRO A 111 -16.69 -11.46 19.52
C PRO A 111 -15.27 -11.24 18.97
N ASN A 112 -14.70 -10.06 19.18
CA ASN A 112 -13.32 -9.79 18.83
C ASN A 112 -12.39 -10.52 19.82
N LYS A 113 -11.75 -11.59 19.39
CA LYS A 113 -10.88 -12.43 20.23
C LYS A 113 -9.60 -11.72 20.64
N ASP A 114 -9.16 -10.75 19.84
CA ASP A 114 -7.88 -10.06 20.01
C ASP A 114 -8.06 -8.67 20.64
N GLY A 115 -9.26 -8.33 21.08
CA GLY A 115 -9.55 -7.01 21.66
C GLY A 115 -10.99 -6.84 22.12
N PHE A 116 -11.37 -5.60 22.36
CA PHE A 116 -12.70 -5.22 22.85
C PHE A 116 -13.77 -5.29 21.74
N GLY A 117 -15.00 -5.62 22.13
CA GLY A 117 -16.21 -5.52 21.31
C GLY A 117 -16.38 -6.66 20.30
N THR A 118 -17.00 -6.36 19.20
CA THR A 118 -17.37 -7.30 18.14
C THR A 118 -16.83 -6.85 16.80
N ILE A 119 -16.67 -7.81 15.89
CA ILE A 119 -16.28 -7.61 14.50
C ILE A 119 -17.35 -8.18 13.57
N ALA A 120 -17.57 -7.54 12.44
CA ALA A 120 -18.33 -8.07 11.32
C ALA A 120 -17.59 -7.75 10.01
N ALA A 121 -17.86 -8.49 8.97
CA ALA A 121 -17.40 -8.15 7.63
C ALA A 121 -18.53 -8.29 6.63
N TYR A 122 -18.51 -7.47 5.60
CA TYR A 122 -19.38 -7.66 4.44
C TYR A 122 -18.58 -7.66 3.15
N ILE A 123 -19.13 -8.32 2.14
CA ILE A 123 -18.76 -8.15 0.74
C ILE A 123 -20.08 -8.02 -0.02
N ARG A 124 -20.23 -6.93 -0.79
CA ARG A 124 -21.42 -6.66 -1.58
C ARG A 124 -21.08 -6.29 -3.01
N GLU A 125 -22.02 -6.46 -3.94
CA GLU A 125 -21.88 -5.81 -5.24
C GLU A 125 -21.91 -4.31 -5.05
N ALA A 126 -20.98 -3.62 -5.70
CA ALA A 126 -20.93 -2.17 -5.63
C ALA A 126 -22.12 -1.55 -6.40
N ALA A 127 -22.49 -0.32 -6.04
CA ALA A 127 -23.57 0.41 -6.70
C ALA A 127 -23.32 0.53 -8.20
N GLU A 128 -24.42 0.61 -8.98
CA GLU A 128 -24.34 0.83 -10.43
C GLU A 128 -23.58 2.13 -10.73
N GLY A 129 -22.62 2.05 -11.63
CA GLY A 129 -21.73 3.17 -11.96
C GLY A 129 -20.48 3.26 -11.07
N SER A 130 -20.29 2.39 -10.10
CA SER A 130 -19.04 2.26 -9.36
C SER A 130 -17.89 1.84 -10.26
N ASP A 131 -16.68 2.32 -9.97
CA ASP A 131 -15.45 1.87 -10.61
C ASP A 131 -15.08 0.42 -10.25
N PHE A 132 -15.68 -0.11 -9.18
CA PHE A 132 -15.46 -1.46 -8.70
C PHE A 132 -16.71 -2.31 -8.84
N LYS A 133 -16.51 -3.61 -9.06
CA LYS A 133 -17.61 -4.59 -9.10
C LYS A 133 -18.09 -4.94 -7.70
N TYR A 134 -17.19 -5.01 -6.74
CA TYR A 134 -17.46 -5.35 -5.35
C TYR A 134 -16.90 -4.31 -4.40
N GLU A 135 -17.59 -4.19 -3.27
CA GLU A 135 -17.14 -3.42 -2.11
C GLU A 135 -17.08 -4.36 -0.90
N TYR A 136 -16.11 -4.15 -0.03
CA TYR A 136 -15.95 -4.93 1.20
C TYR A 136 -15.53 -4.05 2.37
N ALA A 137 -15.89 -4.46 3.58
CA ALA A 137 -15.39 -3.83 4.79
C ALA A 137 -15.27 -4.82 5.95
N LEU A 138 -14.34 -4.50 6.85
CA LEU A 138 -14.31 -5.00 8.22
C LEU A 138 -14.83 -3.92 9.15
N LEU A 139 -15.83 -4.27 9.97
CA LEU A 139 -16.53 -3.37 10.87
C LEU A 139 -16.17 -3.70 12.31
N ARG A 140 -16.13 -2.69 13.16
CA ARG A 140 -16.01 -2.83 14.62
C ARG A 140 -17.18 -2.17 15.35
N GLY A 141 -17.67 -2.83 16.39
CA GLY A 141 -18.74 -2.34 17.24
C GLY A 141 -18.59 -2.77 18.70
N ALA A 142 -19.27 -2.05 19.59
CA ALA A 142 -19.28 -2.37 21.01
C ALA A 142 -20.23 -3.55 21.34
N ASP A 143 -21.24 -3.74 20.51
CA ASP A 143 -22.26 -4.77 20.62
C ASP A 143 -22.50 -5.47 19.25
N ASN A 144 -23.56 -6.27 19.18
CA ASN A 144 -23.90 -7.04 17.96
C ASN A 144 -24.77 -6.26 16.95
N ASP A 145 -24.95 -4.96 17.11
CA ASP A 145 -25.73 -4.14 16.19
C ASP A 145 -24.85 -3.64 15.03
N VAL A 146 -24.89 -4.37 13.92
CA VAL A 146 -24.08 -4.07 12.73
C VAL A 146 -24.30 -2.65 12.20
N ALA A 147 -25.52 -2.12 12.34
CA ALA A 147 -25.84 -0.75 11.90
C ALA A 147 -25.10 0.35 12.68
N LYS A 148 -24.54 0.00 13.87
CA LYS A 148 -23.74 0.93 14.69
C LYS A 148 -22.25 0.69 14.58
N MET A 149 -21.83 -0.31 13.83
CA MET A 149 -20.41 -0.60 13.64
C MET A 149 -19.76 0.41 12.68
N SER A 150 -18.47 0.66 12.90
CA SER A 150 -17.67 1.53 12.08
C SER A 150 -16.68 0.73 11.22
N PRO A 151 -16.50 1.07 9.94
CA PRO A 151 -15.50 0.44 9.11
C PRO A 151 -14.08 0.82 9.60
N VAL A 152 -13.25 -0.20 9.78
CA VAL A 152 -11.81 -0.05 10.11
C VAL A 152 -10.91 -0.56 8.99
N ILE A 153 -11.44 -1.44 8.14
CA ILE A 153 -10.90 -1.77 6.82
C ILE A 153 -12.03 -1.55 5.82
N TRP A 154 -11.71 -0.96 4.70
CA TRP A 154 -12.65 -0.75 3.60
C TRP A 154 -11.92 -0.97 2.28
N GLY A 155 -12.61 -1.42 1.25
CA GLY A 155 -12.07 -1.50 -0.08
C GLY A 155 -13.10 -1.79 -1.16
N GLY A 156 -12.66 -1.58 -2.40
CA GLY A 156 -13.40 -1.92 -3.59
C GLY A 156 -12.52 -2.71 -4.54
N ALA A 157 -13.09 -3.67 -5.26
CA ALA A 157 -12.31 -4.49 -6.17
C ALA A 157 -13.11 -4.99 -7.37
N THR A 158 -12.39 -5.19 -8.48
CA THR A 158 -12.87 -5.85 -9.69
C THR A 158 -11.91 -7.00 -10.01
N PRO A 159 -12.24 -8.24 -9.59
CA PRO A 159 -11.46 -9.42 -9.95
C PRO A 159 -11.55 -9.69 -11.45
N ASP A 160 -10.49 -10.24 -12.04
CA ASP A 160 -10.55 -10.75 -13.41
C ASP A 160 -11.40 -12.04 -13.44
N PRO A 161 -12.42 -12.14 -14.33
CA PRO A 161 -13.30 -13.30 -14.39
C PRO A 161 -12.61 -14.57 -14.88
N ASN A 162 -11.46 -14.46 -15.56
CA ASN A 162 -10.76 -15.56 -16.19
C ASN A 162 -9.53 -16.01 -15.39
N ASN A 163 -8.99 -15.13 -14.57
CA ASN A 163 -7.81 -15.43 -13.76
C ASN A 163 -7.99 -14.90 -12.33
N LYS A 164 -8.18 -15.83 -11.39
CA LYS A 164 -8.39 -15.50 -9.96
C LYS A 164 -7.25 -14.73 -9.31
N ASP A 165 -6.05 -14.71 -9.92
CA ASP A 165 -4.87 -14.01 -9.40
C ASP A 165 -4.71 -12.61 -10.01
N TYR A 166 -5.63 -12.22 -10.92
CA TYR A 166 -5.67 -10.91 -11.55
C TYR A 166 -6.86 -10.09 -11.04
N GLY A 167 -6.75 -8.79 -11.20
CA GLY A 167 -7.77 -7.84 -10.81
C GLY A 167 -7.18 -6.50 -10.40
N ALA A 168 -8.05 -5.57 -10.07
CA ALA A 168 -7.69 -4.25 -9.59
C ALA A 168 -8.60 -3.87 -8.42
N GLY A 169 -8.10 -3.00 -7.55
CA GLY A 169 -8.89 -2.54 -6.41
C GLY A 169 -8.21 -1.46 -5.60
N VAL A 170 -8.91 -1.03 -4.58
CA VAL A 170 -8.44 -0.13 -3.52
C VAL A 170 -8.66 -0.80 -2.17
N THR A 171 -7.77 -0.57 -1.23
CA THR A 171 -7.95 -0.98 0.16
C THR A 171 -7.46 0.10 1.10
N LEU A 172 -8.19 0.31 2.19
CA LEU A 172 -7.89 1.24 3.27
C LEU A 172 -7.81 0.48 4.57
N TRP A 173 -6.79 0.76 5.38
CA TRP A 173 -6.78 0.47 6.81
C TRP A 173 -6.84 1.78 7.58
N ASP A 174 -7.99 2.04 8.22
CA ASP A 174 -8.23 3.24 9.01
C ASP A 174 -7.89 2.97 10.49
N PHE A 175 -6.62 3.18 10.87
CA PHE A 175 -6.17 3.07 12.25
C PHE A 175 -6.82 4.14 13.14
N GLU A 176 -7.16 5.31 12.57
CA GLU A 176 -7.85 6.37 13.31
C GLU A 176 -9.29 5.98 13.66
N ALA A 177 -10.02 5.34 12.75
CA ALA A 177 -11.37 4.83 13.04
C ALA A 177 -11.31 3.76 14.14
N ASN A 178 -10.34 2.84 14.04
CA ASN A 178 -10.13 1.82 15.08
C ASN A 178 -9.76 2.46 16.43
N ARG A 179 -8.87 3.45 16.43
CA ARG A 179 -8.46 4.18 17.63
C ARG A 179 -9.64 4.95 18.26
N ALA A 180 -10.42 5.64 17.44
CA ALA A 180 -11.61 6.38 17.88
C ALA A 180 -12.65 5.44 18.51
N PHE A 181 -12.88 4.27 17.91
CA PHE A 181 -13.75 3.24 18.47
C PHE A 181 -13.26 2.77 19.85
N GLU A 182 -11.96 2.41 19.97
CA GLU A 182 -11.39 1.98 21.25
C GLU A 182 -11.51 3.07 22.32
N GLN A 183 -11.20 4.32 21.99
CA GLN A 183 -11.30 5.45 22.93
C GLN A 183 -12.71 5.74 23.39
N ALA A 184 -13.70 5.56 22.52
CA ALA A 184 -15.10 5.84 22.85
C ALA A 184 -15.77 4.71 23.62
N SER A 185 -15.37 3.47 23.44
CA SER A 185 -16.14 2.30 23.83
C SER A 185 -15.42 1.33 24.77
N ASN A 186 -14.07 1.26 24.69
CA ASN A 186 -13.31 0.30 25.49
C ASN A 186 -12.99 0.86 26.89
N PRO A 187 -13.51 0.26 27.99
CA PRO A 187 -13.23 0.73 29.35
C PRO A 187 -11.75 0.59 29.74
N ASP A 188 -11.02 -0.32 29.07
CA ASP A 188 -9.62 -0.62 29.36
C ASP A 188 -8.66 0.02 28.33
N VAL A 189 -9.12 1.01 27.58
CA VAL A 189 -8.34 1.63 26.46
C VAL A 189 -6.97 2.13 26.89
N ALA A 190 -6.79 2.56 28.14
CA ALA A 190 -5.50 3.02 28.66
C ALA A 190 -4.39 1.93 28.63
N SER A 191 -4.78 0.65 28.58
CA SER A 191 -3.87 -0.49 28.49
C SER A 191 -3.60 -0.95 27.05
N VAL A 192 -4.33 -0.40 26.06
CA VAL A 192 -4.27 -0.84 24.67
C VAL A 192 -3.33 0.05 23.88
N LYS A 193 -2.37 -0.57 23.22
CA LYS A 193 -1.48 0.11 22.26
C LYS A 193 -2.16 0.15 20.90
N LEU A 194 -2.31 1.34 20.34
CA LEU A 194 -3.02 1.57 19.08
C LEU A 194 -2.13 2.28 18.08
N ASP A 195 -2.10 1.76 16.87
CA ASP A 195 -1.54 2.48 15.72
C ASP A 195 -2.40 3.73 15.44
N LYS A 196 -1.81 4.76 14.80
CA LYS A 196 -2.49 5.99 14.37
C LYS A 196 -2.33 6.19 12.87
N GLY A 197 -3.16 7.06 12.32
CA GLY A 197 -3.11 7.41 10.90
C GLY A 197 -3.92 6.47 10.03
N ARG A 198 -3.61 6.48 8.74
CA ARG A 198 -4.26 5.66 7.71
C ARG A 198 -3.26 5.14 6.72
N PHE A 199 -3.58 3.97 6.19
CA PHE A 199 -2.89 3.38 5.05
C PHE A 199 -3.91 3.10 3.95
N VAL A 200 -3.64 3.56 2.73
CA VAL A 200 -4.44 3.24 1.55
C VAL A 200 -3.55 2.73 0.43
N ALA A 201 -4.01 1.73 -0.31
CA ALA A 201 -3.34 1.21 -1.48
C ALA A 201 -4.34 0.98 -2.63
N VAL A 202 -3.98 1.43 -3.81
CA VAL A 202 -4.60 1.05 -5.08
C VAL A 202 -3.69 0.05 -5.76
N TYR A 203 -4.24 -1.03 -6.25
CA TYR A 203 -3.48 -2.10 -6.88
C TYR A 203 -4.12 -2.54 -8.19
N ALA A 204 -3.30 -3.01 -9.10
CA ALA A 204 -3.72 -3.70 -10.31
C ALA A 204 -2.72 -4.79 -10.66
N LYS A 205 -3.23 -5.98 -10.98
CA LYS A 205 -2.44 -7.09 -11.50
C LYS A 205 -3.14 -7.69 -12.71
N GLY A 206 -2.39 -7.95 -13.76
CA GLY A 206 -2.94 -8.49 -15.02
C GLY A 206 -1.87 -8.99 -15.96
N ALA A 207 -2.30 -9.45 -17.14
CA ALA A 207 -1.38 -9.76 -18.22
C ALA A 207 -0.77 -8.47 -18.77
N GLY A 208 0.54 -8.42 -18.93
CA GLY A 208 1.24 -7.33 -19.60
C GLY A 208 1.06 -7.37 -21.11
N ASP A 209 1.12 -6.19 -21.75
CA ASP A 209 0.98 -6.03 -23.21
C ASP A 209 2.05 -6.80 -24.03
N GLN A 210 3.19 -7.09 -23.41
CA GLN A 210 4.32 -7.80 -24.01
C GLN A 210 4.42 -9.27 -23.60
N GLY A 211 3.34 -9.82 -22.98
CA GLY A 211 3.39 -11.11 -22.30
C GLY A 211 3.99 -10.98 -20.88
N GLY A 212 3.77 -11.99 -20.05
CA GLY A 212 4.14 -11.94 -18.63
C GLY A 212 3.09 -11.25 -17.75
N GLU A 213 3.38 -11.13 -16.46
CA GLU A 213 2.49 -10.51 -15.48
C GLU A 213 2.96 -9.09 -15.16
N GLY A 214 2.05 -8.12 -15.23
CA GLY A 214 2.24 -6.77 -14.71
C GLY A 214 1.58 -6.63 -13.34
N THR A 215 2.26 -5.99 -12.41
CA THR A 215 1.73 -5.62 -11.10
C THR A 215 2.06 -4.17 -10.83
N PHE A 216 1.08 -3.41 -10.33
CA PHE A 216 1.25 -2.03 -9.91
C PHE A 216 0.53 -1.80 -8.59
N VAL A 217 1.21 -1.15 -7.65
CA VAL A 217 0.66 -0.75 -6.35
C VAL A 217 1.05 0.71 -6.10
N VAL A 218 0.06 1.57 -5.94
CA VAL A 218 0.26 2.95 -5.46
C VAL A 218 -0.33 3.02 -4.07
N ALA A 219 0.45 3.42 -3.09
CA ALA A 219 0.01 3.46 -1.70
C ALA A 219 0.41 4.77 -1.02
N ALA A 220 -0.33 5.13 0.02
CA ALA A 220 -0.02 6.27 0.88
C ALA A 220 -0.25 5.92 2.34
N PHE A 221 0.67 6.37 3.19
CA PHE A 221 0.45 6.51 4.63
C PHE A 221 0.21 7.98 4.93
N ARG A 222 -0.71 8.29 5.83
CA ARG A 222 -0.96 9.65 6.35
C ARG A 222 -1.10 9.60 7.86
N GLY A 223 -0.27 10.42 8.53
CA GLY A 223 -0.27 10.54 9.98
C GLY A 223 0.08 9.24 10.70
N PHE A 224 0.83 8.33 10.08
CA PHE A 224 1.10 7.02 10.64
C PHE A 224 2.06 7.08 11.82
N VAL A 225 1.64 6.52 12.95
CA VAL A 225 2.48 6.32 14.14
C VAL A 225 2.30 4.87 14.61
N PRO A 226 3.35 4.06 14.60
CA PRO A 226 3.23 2.66 15.02
C PRO A 226 3.00 2.57 16.53
N LYS A 227 2.15 1.62 16.94
CA LYS A 227 1.77 1.38 18.34
C LYS A 227 2.95 1.07 19.26
N ASP A 228 4.04 0.56 18.72
CA ASP A 228 5.25 0.24 19.51
C ASP A 228 6.19 1.43 19.70
N LYS A 229 5.95 2.53 18.96
CA LYS A 229 6.69 3.79 19.04
C LYS A 229 5.73 4.98 19.07
N PRO A 230 4.87 5.09 20.09
CA PRO A 230 3.79 6.08 20.14
C PRO A 230 4.29 7.54 20.22
N GLU A 231 5.57 7.74 20.55
CA GLU A 231 6.28 9.03 20.59
C GLU A 231 6.93 9.39 19.26
N ALA A 232 6.92 8.49 18.28
CA ALA A 232 7.50 8.77 16.97
C ALA A 232 6.76 9.91 16.27
N THR A 233 7.47 10.69 15.49
CA THR A 233 6.86 11.66 14.57
C THR A 233 5.95 10.94 13.61
N ALA A 234 4.76 11.50 13.38
CA ALA A 234 3.82 10.96 12.41
C ALA A 234 4.45 10.95 11.01
N ALA A 235 4.39 9.81 10.34
CA ALA A 235 4.97 9.64 9.02
C ALA A 235 3.90 9.80 7.93
N ASP A 236 4.25 10.58 6.91
CA ASP A 236 3.57 10.62 5.62
C ASP A 236 4.51 10.03 4.57
N LEU A 237 4.00 9.07 3.80
CA LEU A 237 4.77 8.35 2.80
C LEU A 237 3.91 8.10 1.57
N ASP A 238 4.40 8.46 0.40
CA ASP A 238 3.87 8.02 -0.89
C ASP A 238 4.76 6.93 -1.45
N TYR A 239 4.15 5.94 -2.08
CA TYR A 239 4.82 4.74 -2.56
C TYR A 239 4.22 4.26 -3.87
N PHE A 240 5.10 3.89 -4.79
CA PHE A 240 4.72 3.27 -6.06
C PHE A 240 5.64 2.07 -6.32
N TYR A 241 5.04 0.91 -6.40
CA TYR A 241 5.71 -0.33 -6.78
C TYR A 241 5.13 -0.86 -8.07
N GLY A 242 5.98 -1.44 -8.90
CA GLY A 242 5.51 -2.16 -10.06
C GLY A 242 6.52 -3.18 -10.57
N ARG A 243 5.99 -4.08 -11.38
CA ARG A 243 6.79 -5.01 -12.18
C ARG A 243 6.58 -4.68 -13.65
N VAL A 244 7.66 -4.36 -14.34
CA VAL A 244 7.67 -4.22 -15.78
C VAL A 244 8.04 -5.57 -16.37
N ALA A 245 7.08 -6.21 -17.06
CA ALA A 245 7.32 -7.44 -17.78
C ALA A 245 7.83 -7.11 -19.19
N GLY A 246 8.92 -7.75 -19.59
CA GLY A 246 9.49 -7.66 -20.95
C GLY A 246 10.16 -8.97 -21.33
N ASP A 247 10.25 -9.24 -22.62
CA ASP A 247 10.72 -10.54 -23.14
C ASP A 247 12.12 -10.95 -22.67
N ASN A 248 12.98 -9.99 -22.29
CA ASN A 248 14.35 -10.28 -21.84
C ASN A 248 14.83 -9.43 -20.64
N ASN A 249 14.04 -8.49 -20.15
CA ASN A 249 14.45 -7.54 -19.11
C ASN A 249 13.27 -7.20 -18.18
N SER A 250 12.63 -8.21 -17.60
CA SER A 250 11.66 -7.95 -16.54
C SER A 250 12.38 -7.45 -15.29
N PHE A 251 11.97 -6.31 -14.76
CA PHE A 251 12.48 -5.77 -13.53
C PHE A 251 11.34 -5.29 -12.62
N ASP A 252 11.60 -5.33 -11.34
CA ASP A 252 10.78 -4.66 -10.35
C ASP A 252 11.29 -3.24 -10.13
N PHE A 253 10.38 -2.32 -9.83
CA PHE A 253 10.75 -0.96 -9.45
C PHE A 253 9.99 -0.52 -8.21
N ILE A 254 10.61 0.39 -7.47
CA ILE A 254 10.05 1.04 -6.30
C ILE A 254 10.36 2.52 -6.41
N ASP A 255 9.37 3.37 -6.20
CA ASP A 255 9.53 4.80 -6.08
C ASP A 255 8.76 5.26 -4.83
N TYR A 256 9.43 5.86 -3.87
CA TYR A 256 8.78 6.38 -2.69
C TYR A 256 9.28 7.78 -2.33
N GLN A 257 8.40 8.54 -1.71
CA GLN A 257 8.70 9.86 -1.19
C GLN A 257 8.12 10.01 0.21
N GLY A 258 8.93 10.53 1.11
CA GLY A 258 8.54 10.77 2.50
C GLY A 258 9.42 11.79 3.17
N VAL A 259 9.17 12.00 4.46
CA VAL A 259 9.96 12.90 5.30
C VAL A 259 10.76 12.04 6.27
N PHE A 260 12.10 12.09 6.14
CA PHE A 260 13.02 11.27 6.90
C PHE A 260 14.20 12.11 7.41
N ASP A 261 14.63 11.88 8.63
CA ASP A 261 15.92 12.37 9.11
C ASP A 261 17.02 11.47 8.52
N ILE A 262 17.79 12.04 7.57
CA ILE A 262 18.90 11.33 6.90
C ILE A 262 20.25 11.54 7.59
N HIS A 263 20.30 12.36 8.63
CA HIS A 263 21.52 12.62 9.40
C HIS A 263 21.55 11.73 10.65
N ASN A 264 22.68 11.08 10.87
CA ASN A 264 22.91 10.31 12.09
C ASN A 264 23.53 11.20 13.20
N ASP A 265 23.15 12.48 13.23
CA ASP A 265 23.67 13.49 14.13
C ASP A 265 22.52 14.15 14.91
N PRO A 266 22.44 13.97 16.24
CA PRO A 266 21.38 14.59 17.04
C PRO A 266 21.31 16.12 16.97
N ALA A 267 22.38 16.78 16.52
CA ALA A 267 22.39 18.22 16.29
C ALA A 267 21.76 18.61 14.93
N LYS A 268 21.45 17.64 14.09
CA LYS A 268 20.85 17.76 12.77
C LYS A 268 19.66 16.83 12.68
N ALA A 269 18.64 17.09 13.49
CA ALA A 269 17.47 16.21 13.64
C ALA A 269 16.24 16.68 12.83
N ALA A 270 16.39 17.73 12.00
CA ALA A 270 15.31 18.17 11.16
C ALA A 270 15.22 17.27 9.92
N ALA A 271 14.05 16.64 9.74
CA ALA A 271 13.85 15.68 8.68
C ALA A 271 13.74 16.34 7.29
N GLU A 272 14.37 15.73 6.30
CA GLU A 272 14.35 16.11 4.90
C GLU A 272 13.17 15.47 4.16
N THR A 273 12.71 16.13 3.10
CA THR A 273 11.90 15.48 2.08
C THR A 273 12.83 14.64 1.21
N VAL A 274 12.66 13.33 1.28
CA VAL A 274 13.49 12.35 0.57
C VAL A 274 12.65 11.60 -0.45
N GLY A 275 13.13 11.52 -1.67
CA GLY A 275 12.61 10.64 -2.72
C GLY A 275 13.65 9.60 -3.11
N VAL A 276 13.24 8.36 -3.25
CA VAL A 276 14.10 7.27 -3.73
C VAL A 276 13.36 6.47 -4.79
N LYS A 277 13.94 6.40 -5.96
CA LYS A 277 13.48 5.57 -7.06
C LYS A 277 14.53 4.50 -7.34
N MET A 278 14.12 3.25 -7.42
CA MET A 278 15.03 2.16 -7.75
C MET A 278 14.38 1.16 -8.71
N ALA A 279 15.22 0.48 -9.49
CA ALA A 279 14.82 -0.66 -10.29
C ALA A 279 15.88 -1.77 -10.17
N PHE A 280 15.41 -3.02 -10.18
CA PHE A 280 16.26 -4.18 -9.95
C PHE A 280 15.72 -5.43 -10.62
N PHE A 281 16.61 -6.31 -11.02
CA PHE A 281 16.25 -7.64 -11.51
C PHE A 281 15.98 -8.62 -10.36
N ASN A 282 15.33 -9.72 -10.68
CA ASN A 282 15.05 -10.78 -9.69
C ASN A 282 16.32 -11.36 -9.05
N GLU A 283 17.44 -11.37 -9.76
CA GLU A 283 18.75 -11.79 -9.24
C GLU A 283 19.39 -10.77 -8.28
N GLY A 284 18.80 -9.59 -8.12
CA GLY A 284 19.20 -8.60 -7.14
C GLY A 284 19.94 -7.39 -7.70
N THR A 285 20.61 -7.48 -8.88
CA THR A 285 21.31 -6.34 -9.49
C THR A 285 20.37 -5.18 -9.78
N GLY A 286 20.79 -3.95 -9.48
CA GLY A 286 19.91 -2.79 -9.66
C GLY A 286 20.60 -1.44 -9.57
N ARG A 287 19.78 -0.39 -9.64
CA ARG A 287 20.13 1.02 -9.53
C ARG A 287 19.10 1.76 -8.69
N ALA A 288 19.57 2.71 -7.91
CA ALA A 288 18.75 3.73 -7.28
C ALA A 288 19.13 5.13 -7.71
N GLU A 289 18.15 6.02 -7.73
CA GLU A 289 18.29 7.46 -7.90
C GLU A 289 17.52 8.10 -6.72
N ALA A 290 18.22 8.90 -5.92
CA ALA A 290 17.67 9.51 -4.74
C ALA A 290 17.82 11.03 -4.76
N SER A 291 16.94 11.71 -4.03
CA SER A 291 16.98 13.15 -3.83
C SER A 291 16.59 13.49 -2.39
N ALA A 292 17.15 14.58 -1.87
CA ALA A 292 16.76 15.14 -0.58
C ALA A 292 16.73 16.66 -0.64
N SER A 293 15.79 17.26 0.11
CA SER A 293 15.65 18.73 0.23
C SER A 293 14.98 19.10 1.54
N GLY A 294 15.17 20.34 1.99
CA GLY A 294 14.60 20.81 3.26
C GLY A 294 15.35 20.27 4.48
N GLY A 295 14.68 20.19 5.61
CA GLY A 295 15.27 19.72 6.86
C GLY A 295 16.49 20.53 7.29
N ASP A 296 17.60 19.84 7.51
CA ASP A 296 18.88 20.44 7.89
C ASP A 296 19.70 20.93 6.69
N LEU A 297 19.26 20.67 5.46
CA LEU A 297 19.84 21.30 4.27
C LEU A 297 19.47 22.78 4.24
N ALA A 298 20.39 23.64 3.79
CA ALA A 298 20.06 25.07 3.63
C ALA A 298 18.89 25.25 2.65
N ALA A 299 18.11 26.33 2.81
CA ALA A 299 16.87 26.54 2.05
C ALA A 299 17.04 26.55 0.52
N ASN A 300 18.28 26.84 0.05
CA ASN A 300 18.65 26.84 -1.37
C ASN A 300 19.46 25.60 -1.78
N GLN A 301 19.55 24.59 -0.90
CA GLN A 301 20.29 23.35 -1.16
C GLN A 301 19.37 22.17 -1.40
N SER A 302 19.85 21.27 -2.23
CA SER A 302 19.33 19.92 -2.40
C SER A 302 20.49 18.95 -2.60
N ALA A 303 20.22 17.69 -2.29
CA ALA A 303 21.17 16.61 -2.54
C ALA A 303 20.56 15.59 -3.51
N SER A 304 21.42 14.97 -4.30
CA SER A 304 21.02 13.84 -5.16
C SER A 304 22.09 12.77 -5.11
N ALA A 305 21.66 11.52 -5.27
CA ALA A 305 22.57 10.38 -5.32
C ALA A 305 22.13 9.37 -6.38
N VAL A 306 23.11 8.68 -6.92
CA VAL A 306 22.93 7.52 -7.80
C VAL A 306 23.77 6.40 -7.24
N GLU A 307 23.17 5.25 -7.04
CA GLU A 307 23.84 4.04 -6.58
C GLU A 307 23.51 2.87 -7.50
N CYS A 308 24.51 2.06 -7.82
CA CYS A 308 24.32 0.77 -8.48
C CYS A 308 24.91 -0.34 -7.60
N TRP A 309 24.31 -1.50 -7.68
CA TRP A 309 24.74 -2.67 -6.89
C TRP A 309 24.68 -3.95 -7.71
N ASN A 310 25.47 -4.95 -7.30
CA ASN A 310 25.50 -6.27 -7.87
C ASN A 310 24.43 -7.20 -7.25
N ALA A 311 24.38 -8.45 -7.70
CA ALA A 311 23.45 -9.46 -7.21
C ALA A 311 23.66 -9.86 -5.74
N ALA A 312 24.77 -9.49 -5.12
CA ALA A 312 25.04 -9.68 -3.70
C ALA A 312 24.60 -8.48 -2.83
N LEU A 313 24.06 -7.44 -3.46
CA LEU A 313 23.75 -6.12 -2.90
C LEU A 313 25.00 -5.37 -2.42
N ASP A 314 26.17 -5.65 -2.99
CA ASP A 314 27.35 -4.82 -2.79
C ASP A 314 27.29 -3.62 -3.74
N GLU A 315 27.66 -2.44 -3.24
CA GLU A 315 27.80 -1.25 -4.04
C GLU A 315 28.88 -1.44 -5.14
N THR A 316 28.53 -1.07 -6.37
CA THR A 316 29.47 -1.08 -7.50
C THR A 316 29.76 0.32 -8.03
N PHE A 317 28.85 1.25 -7.77
CA PHE A 317 28.98 2.64 -8.12
C PHE A 317 28.12 3.51 -7.20
N LEU A 318 28.71 4.58 -6.69
CA LEU A 318 27.99 5.65 -5.97
C LEU A 318 28.42 7.01 -6.55
N SER A 319 27.45 7.89 -6.76
CA SER A 319 27.68 9.29 -7.10
C SER A 319 26.77 10.15 -6.26
N TYR A 320 27.33 11.07 -5.52
CA TYR A 320 26.61 12.02 -4.66
C TYR A 320 26.90 13.45 -5.10
N THR A 321 25.86 14.29 -5.19
CA THR A 321 25.95 15.67 -5.63
C THR A 321 25.10 16.57 -4.72
N VAL A 322 25.69 17.66 -4.26
CA VAL A 322 24.95 18.77 -3.63
C VAL A 322 24.73 19.85 -4.68
N THR A 323 23.56 20.42 -4.68
CA THR A 323 23.18 21.55 -5.55
C THR A 323 22.82 22.73 -4.67
N THR A 324 23.48 23.88 -4.88
CA THR A 324 23.24 25.14 -4.15
C THR A 324 22.82 26.22 -5.15
N ASP A 325 21.69 26.88 -4.92
CA ASP A 325 21.14 27.92 -5.83
C ASP A 325 21.01 27.42 -7.30
N GLY A 326 20.65 26.14 -7.48
CA GLY A 326 20.53 25.51 -8.81
C GLY A 326 21.86 25.19 -9.47
N THR A 327 23.00 25.42 -8.81
CA THR A 327 24.33 25.07 -9.29
C THR A 327 24.83 23.81 -8.59
N ALA A 328 25.03 22.75 -9.39
CA ALA A 328 25.56 21.49 -8.88
C ALA A 328 27.05 21.60 -8.56
N GLU A 329 27.45 21.10 -7.42
CA GLU A 329 28.86 20.90 -7.06
C GLU A 329 29.46 19.75 -7.85
N THR A 330 30.79 19.62 -7.81
CA THR A 330 31.44 18.46 -8.41
C THR A 330 31.01 17.20 -7.68
N PRO A 331 30.47 16.20 -8.36
CA PRO A 331 30.05 14.96 -7.72
C PRO A 331 31.20 14.25 -7.00
N VAL A 332 30.92 13.73 -5.82
CA VAL A 332 31.79 12.74 -5.17
C VAL A 332 31.36 11.38 -5.71
N THR A 333 32.34 10.62 -6.24
CA THR A 333 32.03 9.32 -6.88
C THR A 333 32.94 8.22 -6.34
N GLU A 334 32.36 7.04 -6.16
CA GLU A 334 33.04 5.77 -5.86
C GLU A 334 32.67 4.75 -6.93
N GLY A 335 33.63 3.92 -7.36
CA GLY A 335 33.44 2.99 -8.48
C GLY A 335 33.36 3.69 -9.84
N MET A 336 32.91 2.95 -10.86
CA MET A 336 32.75 3.45 -12.22
C MET A 336 31.32 3.26 -12.69
N ALA A 337 30.73 4.27 -13.33
CA ALA A 337 29.38 4.19 -13.89
C ALA A 337 29.18 3.02 -14.87
N ALA A 338 30.27 2.57 -15.52
CA ALA A 338 30.24 1.40 -16.40
C ALA A 338 29.95 0.10 -15.66
N ASP A 339 30.24 0.03 -14.35
CA ASP A 339 30.01 -1.15 -13.53
C ASP A 339 28.51 -1.34 -13.18
N CYS A 340 27.68 -0.32 -13.45
CA CYS A 340 26.21 -0.45 -13.41
C CYS A 340 25.64 -1.38 -14.48
N GLY A 341 26.41 -1.83 -15.46
CA GLY A 341 25.95 -2.72 -16.52
C GLY A 341 24.78 -2.14 -17.32
N VAL A 342 23.66 -2.82 -17.35
CA VAL A 342 22.43 -2.35 -18.05
C VAL A 342 21.83 -1.11 -17.37
N PHE A 343 22.10 -0.90 -16.09
CA PHE A 343 21.68 0.25 -15.31
C PHE A 343 22.66 1.45 -15.42
N ASN A 344 23.53 1.50 -16.40
CA ASN A 344 24.41 2.65 -16.65
C ASN A 344 23.67 3.88 -17.22
N LYS A 345 22.38 3.75 -17.54
CA LYS A 345 21.47 4.82 -17.95
C LYS A 345 20.62 5.25 -16.78
N THR A 346 20.01 6.44 -16.89
CA THR A 346 19.02 6.88 -15.88
C THR A 346 17.81 5.94 -15.86
N LEU A 347 17.13 5.85 -14.72
CA LEU A 347 15.91 5.04 -14.61
C LEU A 347 14.81 5.55 -15.56
N ALA A 348 14.77 6.86 -15.82
CA ALA A 348 13.86 7.45 -16.80
C ALA A 348 14.20 6.98 -18.24
N ASP A 349 15.49 6.94 -18.65
CA ASP A 349 15.92 6.44 -19.96
C ASP A 349 15.66 4.94 -20.13
N LEU A 350 15.57 4.21 -19.02
CA LEU A 350 15.17 2.80 -18.99
C LEU A 350 13.65 2.61 -19.00
N GLY A 351 12.89 3.70 -19.01
CA GLY A 351 11.42 3.66 -19.01
C GLY A 351 10.82 3.20 -17.67
N VAL A 352 11.57 3.32 -16.58
CA VAL A 352 11.07 2.98 -15.23
C VAL A 352 10.04 4.02 -14.81
N PRO A 353 8.79 3.63 -14.53
CA PRO A 353 7.75 4.54 -14.06
C PRO A 353 8.12 5.21 -12.73
N SER A 354 7.49 6.35 -12.44
CA SER A 354 7.69 7.09 -11.20
C SER A 354 6.36 7.55 -10.59
N LEU A 355 6.39 7.96 -9.33
CA LEU A 355 5.23 8.57 -8.63
C LEU A 355 4.66 9.77 -9.40
N SER A 356 5.49 10.49 -10.16
CA SER A 356 5.03 11.61 -11.01
C SER A 356 4.25 11.16 -12.24
N ASP A 357 4.37 9.90 -12.65
CA ASP A 357 3.65 9.34 -13.81
C ASP A 357 2.27 8.78 -13.41
N VAL A 358 2.00 8.67 -12.11
CA VAL A 358 0.68 8.28 -11.60
C VAL A 358 -0.34 9.34 -11.98
N ASP A 359 -1.50 8.91 -12.50
CA ASP A 359 -2.58 9.81 -12.88
C ASP A 359 -2.91 10.77 -11.71
N PRO A 360 -2.88 12.09 -11.92
CA PRO A 360 -3.15 13.06 -10.86
C PRO A 360 -4.53 12.88 -10.20
N ALA A 361 -5.55 12.42 -10.95
CA ALA A 361 -6.88 12.17 -10.39
C ALA A 361 -6.86 10.94 -9.45
N LEU A 362 -6.13 9.88 -9.83
CA LEU A 362 -5.94 8.72 -8.97
C LEU A 362 -5.18 9.10 -7.70
N LYS A 363 -4.12 9.89 -7.83
CA LYS A 363 -3.34 10.36 -6.68
C LYS A 363 -4.19 11.23 -5.74
N ALA A 364 -5.00 12.13 -6.27
CA ALA A 364 -5.91 12.96 -5.48
C ALA A 364 -6.98 12.13 -4.76
N ALA A 365 -7.57 11.12 -5.43
CA ALA A 365 -8.55 10.23 -4.82
C ALA A 365 -7.94 9.36 -3.72
N LEU A 366 -6.73 8.86 -3.93
CA LEU A 366 -5.98 8.10 -2.93
C LEU A 366 -5.66 8.97 -1.71
N ASP A 367 -5.23 10.21 -1.93
CA ASP A 367 -4.90 11.16 -0.88
C ASP A 367 -6.15 11.59 -0.07
N ASP A 368 -7.30 11.73 -0.74
CA ASP A 368 -8.58 12.00 -0.10
C ASP A 368 -8.98 10.86 0.86
N VAL A 369 -8.94 9.62 0.38
CA VAL A 369 -9.22 8.44 1.23
C VAL A 369 -8.21 8.30 2.37
N ALA A 370 -6.92 8.53 2.11
CA ALA A 370 -5.88 8.47 3.13
C ALA A 370 -6.03 9.58 4.19
N THR A 371 -6.60 10.73 3.83
CA THR A 371 -6.82 11.86 4.75
C THR A 371 -8.14 11.75 5.49
N ASN A 372 -9.22 11.39 4.80
CA ASN A 372 -10.59 11.48 5.31
C ASN A 372 -11.19 10.14 5.75
N GLY A 373 -10.54 9.01 5.41
CA GLY A 373 -11.04 7.66 5.66
C GLY A 373 -11.95 7.13 4.56
N ALA A 374 -12.65 6.02 4.83
CA ALA A 374 -13.59 5.43 3.89
C ALA A 374 -14.64 6.46 3.42
N PRO A 375 -15.06 6.42 2.16
CA PRO A 375 -16.15 7.26 1.68
C PRO A 375 -17.37 7.11 2.61
N LYS A 376 -17.97 8.23 2.99
CA LYS A 376 -19.20 8.21 3.77
C LYS A 376 -20.35 7.99 2.81
N GLU A 377 -21.13 6.97 3.09
CA GLU A 377 -22.37 6.68 2.36
C GLU A 377 -23.39 7.80 2.52
#